data_acdba21e3dbc2d4aa50a2ee4c59de7c0
#
_entry.id   acdba21e3dbc2d4aa50a2ee4c59de7c0
#
_cell.length_a   1.000
_cell.length_b   1.000
_cell.length_c   1.000
_cell.angle_alpha   90.00
_cell.angle_beta   90.00
_cell.angle_gamma   90.00
#
_symmetry.space_group_name_H-M   'P 1'
#
loop_
_entity.id
_entity.type
_entity.pdbx_description
1 polymer ?
#
loop_
_entity_poly.entity_id
_entity_poly.type
_entity_poly.pdbx_seq_one_letter_code
_entity_poly.pdbx_strand_id
1 'polypeptide(L)'
;AEVVVVGGGHNGLVCAAYLARLGIDTILIEARPSVGGCASTVDDLGARFNICHCEHNLVRAMPIIEELDLALYGLKYVETEASSVCAFHDESDPWVVYSDIDKTLSGLAVTHPDQVDGYKRYLKDALPVARLALDLAATQPSSLGFASRALQKRGEGLSRLLRWSRSSAMEILSRYFTDWHLIMPTISVGPTVWGLAPDTPGTGMAALGYATRHINRVGRPQGGSGSLTDSIKASFEAAGGKVRCGSRVENVLIQDGSIKGVRLSDGEIITTQKVVAACDPKRVFVEWVGETPRKARKMVDTAASSSSREY
;
A
#
# COMPACT_ATOMS: atom_id res chain seq x y z
N ALA A 1 9.96 -8.20 25.96
CA ALA A 1 8.82 -8.45 25.05
C ALA A 1 8.98 -9.79 24.35
N GLU A 2 7.88 -10.46 24.07
CA GLU A 2 7.92 -11.70 23.27
C GLU A 2 8.27 -11.40 21.82
N VAL A 3 7.76 -10.27 21.29
CA VAL A 3 8.01 -9.81 19.93
C VAL A 3 8.41 -8.34 19.93
N VAL A 4 9.47 -8.05 19.19
CA VAL A 4 9.87 -6.67 18.85
C VAL A 4 9.53 -6.41 17.39
N VAL A 5 8.70 -5.39 17.13
CA VAL A 5 8.40 -4.90 15.79
C VAL A 5 9.25 -3.65 15.54
N VAL A 6 10.05 -3.65 14.49
CA VAL A 6 10.93 -2.52 14.12
C VAL A 6 10.38 -1.80 12.91
N GLY A 7 10.04 -0.53 13.09
CA GLY A 7 9.45 0.35 12.10
C GLY A 7 7.98 0.67 12.37
N GLY A 8 7.71 1.92 12.74
CA GLY A 8 6.39 2.46 13.08
C GLY A 8 5.59 2.98 11.88
N GLY A 9 5.89 2.51 10.67
CA GLY A 9 5.03 2.74 9.50
C GLY A 9 3.74 1.92 9.57
N HIS A 10 2.79 2.18 8.67
CA HIS A 10 1.49 1.50 8.67
C HIS A 10 1.59 -0.03 8.68
N ASN A 11 2.55 -0.64 7.98
CA ASN A 11 2.74 -2.10 7.97
C ASN A 11 3.18 -2.65 9.33
N GLY A 12 4.15 -2.00 9.98
CA GLY A 12 4.63 -2.41 11.30
C GLY A 12 3.57 -2.24 12.37
N LEU A 13 2.84 -1.12 12.33
CA LEU A 13 1.73 -0.84 13.24
C LEU A 13 0.60 -1.86 13.11
N VAL A 14 0.18 -2.21 11.89
CA VAL A 14 -0.84 -3.24 11.65
C VAL A 14 -0.38 -4.58 12.21
N CYS A 15 0.85 -5.00 11.91
CA CYS A 15 1.39 -6.25 12.43
C CYS A 15 1.42 -6.25 13.97
N ALA A 16 1.92 -5.18 14.58
CA ALA A 16 1.98 -5.04 16.04
C ALA A 16 0.58 -5.06 16.68
N ALA A 17 -0.41 -4.39 16.07
CA ALA A 17 -1.77 -4.35 16.57
C ALA A 17 -2.43 -5.75 16.57
N TYR A 18 -2.26 -6.51 15.49
CA TYR A 18 -2.76 -7.88 15.45
C TYR A 18 -2.07 -8.80 16.47
N LEU A 19 -0.75 -8.67 16.64
CA LEU A 19 -0.02 -9.46 17.66
C LEU A 19 -0.52 -9.15 19.06
N ALA A 20 -0.69 -7.88 19.41
CA ALA A 20 -1.21 -7.48 20.71
C ALA A 20 -2.65 -7.97 20.96
N ARG A 21 -3.52 -7.88 19.94
CA ARG A 21 -4.90 -8.43 20.02
C ARG A 21 -4.94 -9.95 20.23
N LEU A 22 -3.91 -10.66 19.81
CA LEU A 22 -3.73 -12.08 20.11
C LEU A 22 -3.14 -12.34 21.50
N GLY A 23 -2.91 -11.30 22.31
CA GLY A 23 -2.35 -11.41 23.66
C GLY A 23 -0.83 -11.59 23.70
N ILE A 24 -0.13 -11.35 22.59
CA ILE A 24 1.33 -11.46 22.50
C ILE A 24 1.97 -10.16 23.02
N ASP A 25 2.85 -10.24 24.04
CA ASP A 25 3.59 -9.08 24.56
C ASP A 25 4.49 -8.50 23.50
N THR A 26 4.05 -7.37 22.91
CA THR A 26 4.65 -6.77 21.72
C THR A 26 5.09 -5.34 22.01
N ILE A 27 6.33 -5.02 21.62
CA ILE A 27 6.85 -3.65 21.59
C ILE A 27 7.15 -3.26 20.15
N LEU A 28 6.71 -2.06 19.76
CA LEU A 28 7.04 -1.42 18.47
C LEU A 28 8.09 -0.34 18.70
N ILE A 29 9.16 -0.38 17.90
CA ILE A 29 10.26 0.58 17.97
C ILE A 29 10.32 1.38 16.66
N GLU A 30 10.33 2.70 16.79
CA GLU A 30 10.38 3.65 15.68
C GLU A 30 11.55 4.62 15.87
N ALA A 31 12.34 4.83 14.82
CA ALA A 31 13.49 5.73 14.85
C ALA A 31 13.10 7.22 14.90
N ARG A 32 11.98 7.58 14.27
CA ARG A 32 11.46 8.95 14.27
C ARG A 32 10.77 9.28 15.59
N PRO A 33 10.58 10.59 15.91
CA PRO A 33 9.84 11.02 17.10
C PRO A 33 8.37 10.58 17.12
N SER A 34 7.80 10.24 15.96
CA SER A 34 6.41 9.79 15.79
C SER A 34 6.31 8.61 14.83
N VAL A 35 5.23 7.84 14.98
CA VAL A 35 4.86 6.80 14.02
C VAL A 35 4.31 7.41 12.72
N GLY A 36 4.12 6.56 11.69
CA GLY A 36 3.44 6.95 10.45
C GLY A 36 4.17 6.51 9.18
N GLY A 37 5.50 6.58 9.14
CA GLY A 37 6.24 6.26 7.94
C GLY A 37 5.77 7.11 6.74
N CYS A 38 5.46 6.49 5.60
CA CYS A 38 4.92 7.17 4.43
C CYS A 38 3.49 7.70 4.62
N ALA A 39 2.74 7.23 5.62
CA ALA A 39 1.40 7.71 5.96
C ALA A 39 1.42 8.78 7.06
N SER A 40 2.54 9.49 7.22
CA SER A 40 2.64 10.59 8.18
C SER A 40 1.99 11.86 7.64
N THR A 41 1.39 12.62 8.57
CA THR A 41 0.97 14.01 8.35
C THR A 41 1.78 14.89 9.29
N VAL A 42 2.35 15.95 8.77
CA VAL A 42 3.17 16.90 9.52
C VAL A 42 2.56 18.28 9.50
N ASP A 43 2.75 19.02 10.58
CA ASP A 43 2.39 20.43 10.65
C ASP A 43 3.61 21.25 10.22
N ASP A 44 3.49 22.01 9.14
CA ASP A 44 4.53 22.89 8.64
C ASP A 44 3.89 24.10 7.96
N LEU A 45 4.58 25.25 7.96
CA LEU A 45 4.14 26.49 7.32
C LEU A 45 2.69 26.90 7.67
N GLY A 46 2.22 26.57 8.87
CA GLY A 46 0.86 26.86 9.31
C GLY A 46 -0.24 25.98 8.69
N ALA A 47 0.13 24.89 8.06
CA ALA A 47 -0.79 23.91 7.45
C ALA A 47 -0.36 22.47 7.73
N ARG A 48 -1.27 21.53 7.46
CA ARG A 48 -1.02 20.09 7.60
C ARG A 48 -0.73 19.46 6.25
N PHE A 49 0.40 18.78 6.14
CA PHE A 49 0.86 18.15 4.91
C PHE A 49 0.99 16.65 5.07
N ASN A 50 0.47 15.89 4.11
CA ASN A 50 0.80 14.48 3.96
C ASN A 50 2.19 14.35 3.32
N ILE A 51 3.07 13.55 3.94
CA ILE A 51 4.43 13.40 3.43
C ILE A 51 4.44 12.67 2.07
N CYS A 52 3.66 11.60 1.94
CA CYS A 52 3.70 10.78 0.74
C CYS A 52 2.32 10.22 0.37
N HIS A 53 1.67 9.52 1.29
CA HIS A 53 0.43 8.78 1.05
C HIS A 53 -0.78 9.68 1.22
N CYS A 54 -1.58 9.86 0.16
CA CYS A 54 -2.77 10.71 0.19
C CYS A 54 -4.07 9.94 0.03
N GLU A 55 -4.07 8.81 -0.68
CA GLU A 55 -5.25 8.00 -0.98
C GLU A 55 -5.20 6.65 -0.29
N HIS A 56 -6.26 6.31 0.42
CA HIS A 56 -6.35 5.08 1.21
C HIS A 56 -7.14 3.97 0.51
N ASN A 57 -7.07 3.88 -0.82
CA ASN A 57 -7.86 2.93 -1.61
C ASN A 57 -7.67 1.47 -1.20
N LEU A 58 -6.41 1.03 -1.03
CA LEU A 58 -6.12 -0.36 -0.72
C LEU A 58 -6.45 -0.71 0.74
N VAL A 59 -6.11 0.14 1.70
CA VAL A 59 -6.41 -0.14 3.11
C VAL A 59 -7.91 -0.18 3.37
N ARG A 60 -8.70 0.60 2.62
CA ARG A 60 -10.16 0.59 2.71
C ARG A 60 -10.81 -0.65 2.05
N ALA A 61 -10.08 -1.34 1.19
CA ALA A 61 -10.48 -2.63 0.62
C ALA A 61 -10.09 -3.83 1.49
N MET A 62 -9.28 -3.60 2.55
CA MET A 62 -8.84 -4.63 3.49
C MET A 62 -9.69 -4.58 4.77
N PRO A 63 -9.80 -5.69 5.50
CA PRO A 63 -10.60 -5.74 6.73
C PRO A 63 -9.95 -5.02 7.93
N ILE A 64 -8.78 -4.41 7.74
CA ILE A 64 -7.94 -3.82 8.80
C ILE A 64 -8.69 -2.75 9.60
N ILE A 65 -9.48 -1.90 8.92
CA ILE A 65 -10.20 -0.79 9.58
C ILE A 65 -11.25 -1.34 10.54
N GLU A 66 -12.00 -2.33 10.10
CA GLU A 66 -13.05 -2.98 10.87
C GLU A 66 -12.47 -3.90 11.95
N GLU A 67 -11.50 -4.75 11.60
CA GLU A 67 -10.91 -5.71 12.53
C GLU A 67 -10.12 -5.06 13.66
N LEU A 68 -9.51 -3.90 13.43
CA LEU A 68 -8.81 -3.12 14.45
C LEU A 68 -9.68 -2.05 15.10
N ASP A 69 -10.98 -1.97 14.76
CA ASP A 69 -11.95 -1.01 15.29
C ASP A 69 -11.47 0.47 15.17
N LEU A 70 -10.79 0.82 14.06
CA LEU A 70 -10.10 2.09 13.93
C LEU A 70 -11.01 3.32 14.04
N ALA A 71 -12.31 3.16 13.75
CA ALA A 71 -13.30 4.21 13.94
C ALA A 71 -13.46 4.61 15.42
N LEU A 72 -13.34 3.65 16.36
CA LEU A 72 -13.35 3.91 17.80
C LEU A 72 -12.13 4.73 18.25
N TYR A 73 -11.04 4.61 17.49
CA TYR A 73 -9.78 5.32 17.75
C TYR A 73 -9.63 6.58 16.90
N GLY A 74 -10.75 7.10 16.37
CA GLY A 74 -10.80 8.41 15.74
C GLY A 74 -10.60 8.45 14.24
N LEU A 75 -10.43 7.31 13.56
CA LEU A 75 -10.33 7.29 12.09
C LEU A 75 -11.68 7.64 11.46
N LYS A 76 -11.68 8.72 10.70
CA LYS A 76 -12.85 9.17 9.93
C LYS A 76 -12.42 9.49 8.51
N TYR A 77 -13.32 9.26 7.56
CA TYR A 77 -13.09 9.59 6.16
C TYR A 77 -14.07 10.66 5.67
N VAL A 78 -13.56 11.59 4.90
CA VAL A 78 -14.38 12.46 4.06
C VAL A 78 -14.64 11.70 2.77
N GLU A 79 -15.90 11.29 2.59
CA GLU A 79 -16.32 10.57 1.40
C GLU A 79 -16.54 11.56 0.26
N THR A 80 -16.08 11.22 -0.93
CA THR A 80 -16.29 12.01 -2.13
C THR A 80 -16.98 11.17 -3.19
N GLU A 81 -17.97 11.74 -3.87
CA GLU A 81 -18.64 11.07 -4.97
C GLU A 81 -17.72 10.97 -6.20
N ALA A 82 -16.98 12.05 -6.47
CA ALA A 82 -15.92 12.07 -7.46
C ALA A 82 -14.67 11.41 -6.89
N SER A 83 -14.27 10.29 -7.47
CA SER A 83 -13.05 9.58 -7.06
C SER A 83 -11.78 10.19 -7.65
N SER A 84 -11.87 10.78 -8.83
CA SER A 84 -10.77 11.46 -9.50
C SER A 84 -11.28 12.50 -10.49
N VAL A 85 -10.65 13.66 -10.51
CA VAL A 85 -10.86 14.69 -11.55
C VAL A 85 -9.62 14.72 -12.43
N CYS A 86 -9.79 14.53 -13.72
CA CYS A 86 -8.74 14.56 -14.73
C CYS A 86 -8.83 15.89 -15.48
N ALA A 87 -7.89 16.78 -15.22
CA ALA A 87 -7.76 18.06 -15.88
C ALA A 87 -6.37 18.15 -16.53
N PHE A 88 -6.27 18.80 -17.66
CA PHE A 88 -5.10 18.80 -18.51
C PHE A 88 -4.63 20.22 -18.83
N HIS A 89 -3.37 20.35 -19.23
CA HIS A 89 -2.74 21.64 -19.50
C HIS A 89 -3.01 22.17 -20.91
N ASP A 90 -3.59 21.36 -21.77
CA ASP A 90 -3.90 21.69 -23.17
C ASP A 90 -5.31 22.28 -23.37
N GLU A 91 -5.95 22.70 -22.28
CA GLU A 91 -7.29 23.30 -22.26
C GLU A 91 -8.40 22.36 -22.74
N SER A 92 -8.13 21.06 -22.89
CA SER A 92 -9.16 20.07 -23.18
C SER A 92 -10.18 19.95 -22.03
N ASP A 93 -11.38 19.48 -22.34
CA ASP A 93 -12.43 19.33 -21.34
C ASP A 93 -12.01 18.36 -20.23
N PRO A 94 -12.08 18.79 -18.96
CA PRO A 94 -11.82 17.90 -17.84
C PRO A 94 -12.91 16.85 -17.73
N TRP A 95 -12.55 15.65 -17.29
CA TRP A 95 -13.50 14.59 -17.04
C TRP A 95 -13.34 13.99 -15.64
N VAL A 96 -14.37 13.31 -15.16
CA VAL A 96 -14.45 12.85 -13.77
C VAL A 96 -14.71 11.37 -13.71
N VAL A 97 -13.91 10.67 -12.90
CA VAL A 97 -14.19 9.28 -12.50
C VAL A 97 -15.01 9.33 -11.21
N TYR A 98 -16.25 8.87 -11.27
CA TYR A 98 -17.10 8.67 -10.10
C TYR A 98 -16.99 7.23 -9.60
N SER A 99 -17.37 6.99 -8.36
CA SER A 99 -17.58 5.61 -7.88
C SER A 99 -18.68 4.90 -8.67
N ASP A 100 -19.70 5.65 -9.10
CA ASP A 100 -20.76 5.22 -9.99
C ASP A 100 -20.29 5.16 -11.45
N ILE A 101 -20.43 3.98 -12.08
CA ILE A 101 -20.03 3.75 -13.47
C ILE A 101 -20.88 4.54 -14.45
N ASP A 102 -22.20 4.55 -14.26
CA ASP A 102 -23.12 5.20 -15.19
C ASP A 102 -22.93 6.71 -15.17
N LYS A 103 -22.65 7.28 -14.01
CA LYS A 103 -22.31 8.69 -13.87
C LYS A 103 -21.00 9.03 -14.58
N THR A 104 -19.98 8.16 -14.48
CA THR A 104 -18.71 8.33 -15.21
C THR A 104 -18.93 8.27 -16.72
N LEU A 105 -19.69 7.29 -17.20
CA LEU A 105 -19.99 7.13 -18.63
C LEU A 105 -20.79 8.31 -19.19
N SER A 106 -21.76 8.82 -18.40
CA SER A 106 -22.55 9.99 -18.79
C SER A 106 -21.67 11.25 -18.90
N GLY A 107 -20.72 11.44 -17.99
CA GLY A 107 -19.75 12.53 -18.07
C GLY A 107 -18.82 12.42 -19.30
N LEU A 108 -18.30 11.21 -19.54
CA LEU A 108 -17.45 10.93 -20.71
C LEU A 108 -18.21 11.13 -22.03
N ALA A 109 -19.50 10.83 -22.08
CA ALA A 109 -20.32 11.03 -23.28
C ALA A 109 -20.42 12.51 -23.69
N VAL A 110 -20.23 13.42 -22.73
CA VAL A 110 -20.23 14.86 -22.98
C VAL A 110 -18.82 15.35 -23.40
N THR A 111 -17.78 14.91 -22.68
CA THR A 111 -16.42 15.43 -22.85
C THR A 111 -15.58 14.64 -23.87
N HIS A 112 -15.72 13.32 -23.89
CA HIS A 112 -14.92 12.39 -24.73
C HIS A 112 -15.82 11.31 -25.35
N PRO A 113 -16.82 11.65 -26.16
CA PRO A 113 -17.83 10.71 -26.66
C PRO A 113 -17.26 9.50 -27.39
N ASP A 114 -16.17 9.68 -28.14
CA ASP A 114 -15.50 8.62 -28.90
C ASP A 114 -14.81 7.57 -28.02
N GLN A 115 -14.61 7.87 -26.74
CA GLN A 115 -13.93 6.97 -25.78
C GLN A 115 -14.91 6.15 -24.91
N VAL A 116 -16.20 6.44 -24.95
CA VAL A 116 -17.22 5.80 -24.12
C VAL A 116 -17.26 4.27 -24.33
N ASP A 117 -17.27 3.83 -25.57
CA ASP A 117 -17.26 2.39 -25.88
C ASP A 117 -15.95 1.71 -25.50
N GLY A 118 -14.84 2.42 -25.62
CA GLY A 118 -13.54 2.00 -25.12
C GLY A 118 -13.58 1.77 -23.61
N TYR A 119 -14.15 2.72 -22.87
CA TYR A 119 -14.27 2.63 -21.42
C TYR A 119 -15.17 1.46 -20.97
N LYS A 120 -16.30 1.23 -21.65
CA LYS A 120 -17.17 0.07 -21.41
C LYS A 120 -16.44 -1.26 -21.62
N ARG A 121 -15.70 -1.39 -22.75
CA ARG A 121 -14.90 -2.59 -23.03
C ARG A 121 -13.80 -2.78 -21.99
N TYR A 122 -13.13 -1.70 -21.58
CA TYR A 122 -12.15 -1.70 -20.52
C TYR A 122 -12.75 -2.23 -19.21
N LEU A 123 -13.86 -1.69 -18.76
CA LEU A 123 -14.50 -2.12 -17.50
C LEU A 123 -14.92 -3.59 -17.53
N LYS A 124 -15.49 -4.06 -18.64
CA LYS A 124 -15.84 -5.48 -18.82
C LYS A 124 -14.64 -6.40 -18.55
N ASP A 125 -13.45 -5.99 -18.99
CA ASP A 125 -12.23 -6.76 -18.87
C ASP A 125 -11.49 -6.51 -17.54
N ALA A 126 -11.46 -5.28 -17.06
CA ALA A 126 -10.68 -4.86 -15.91
C ALA A 126 -11.35 -5.17 -14.57
N LEU A 127 -12.68 -5.06 -14.44
CA LEU A 127 -13.39 -5.29 -13.18
C LEU A 127 -13.16 -6.70 -12.61
N PRO A 128 -13.27 -7.80 -13.39
CA PRO A 128 -12.97 -9.13 -12.87
C PRO A 128 -11.52 -9.26 -12.40
N VAL A 129 -10.57 -8.67 -13.13
CA VAL A 129 -9.14 -8.69 -12.77
C VAL A 129 -8.90 -7.91 -11.49
N ALA A 130 -9.49 -6.72 -11.36
CA ALA A 130 -9.33 -5.88 -10.17
C ALA A 130 -9.92 -6.55 -8.93
N ARG A 131 -11.12 -7.13 -9.03
CA ARG A 131 -11.73 -7.90 -7.92
C ARG A 131 -10.87 -9.07 -7.50
N LEU A 132 -10.37 -9.85 -8.46
CA LEU A 132 -9.48 -10.97 -8.16
C LEU A 132 -8.17 -10.50 -7.51
N ALA A 133 -7.57 -9.42 -8.01
CA ALA A 133 -6.34 -8.88 -7.45
C ALA A 133 -6.53 -8.41 -6.00
N LEU A 134 -7.63 -7.74 -5.69
CA LEU A 134 -7.97 -7.32 -4.32
C LEU A 134 -8.24 -8.52 -3.40
N ASP A 135 -9.01 -9.51 -3.87
CA ASP A 135 -9.26 -10.74 -3.13
C ASP A 135 -7.94 -11.50 -2.81
N LEU A 136 -7.02 -11.56 -3.76
CA LEU A 136 -5.71 -12.19 -3.56
C LEU A 136 -4.84 -11.39 -2.58
N ALA A 137 -4.87 -10.06 -2.67
CA ALA A 137 -4.16 -9.19 -1.75
C ALA A 137 -4.66 -9.32 -0.29
N ALA A 138 -5.95 -9.57 -0.10
CA ALA A 138 -6.55 -9.81 1.21
C ALA A 138 -6.38 -11.27 1.71
N THR A 139 -5.80 -12.17 0.89
CA THR A 139 -5.63 -13.58 1.23
C THR A 139 -4.25 -13.81 1.82
N GLN A 140 -4.15 -14.74 2.79
CA GLN A 140 -2.86 -15.13 3.34
C GLN A 140 -1.91 -15.58 2.21
N PRO A 141 -0.67 -15.06 2.15
CA PRO A 141 0.26 -15.30 1.04
C PRO A 141 0.83 -16.72 1.08
N SER A 142 0.05 -17.68 0.59
CA SER A 142 0.45 -19.08 0.42
C SER A 142 -0.03 -19.61 -0.92
N SER A 143 0.74 -20.54 -1.52
CA SER A 143 0.36 -21.14 -2.80
C SER A 143 -1.01 -21.82 -2.76
N LEU A 144 -1.34 -22.45 -1.62
CA LEU A 144 -2.65 -23.08 -1.40
C LEU A 144 -3.76 -22.03 -1.24
N GLY A 145 -3.50 -20.94 -0.52
CA GLY A 145 -4.44 -19.83 -0.36
C GLY A 145 -4.78 -19.19 -1.71
N PHE A 146 -3.78 -18.89 -2.52
CA PHE A 146 -3.99 -18.35 -3.86
C PHE A 146 -4.73 -19.32 -4.79
N ALA A 147 -4.36 -20.61 -4.80
CA ALA A 147 -5.03 -21.62 -5.61
C ALA A 147 -6.49 -21.81 -5.19
N SER A 148 -6.77 -21.90 -3.89
CA SER A 148 -8.14 -22.04 -3.37
C SER A 148 -9.02 -20.85 -3.75
N ARG A 149 -8.49 -19.62 -3.64
CA ARG A 149 -9.22 -18.39 -3.98
C ARG A 149 -9.50 -18.31 -5.48
N ALA A 150 -8.51 -18.64 -6.32
CA ALA A 150 -8.67 -18.68 -7.77
C ALA A 150 -9.74 -19.71 -8.19
N LEU A 151 -9.77 -20.87 -7.56
CA LEU A 151 -10.78 -21.92 -7.79
C LEU A 151 -12.18 -21.48 -7.35
N GLN A 152 -12.32 -20.89 -6.18
CA GLN A 152 -13.61 -20.37 -5.67
C GLN A 152 -14.24 -19.36 -6.63
N LYS A 153 -13.43 -18.51 -7.26
CA LYS A 153 -13.87 -17.53 -8.27
C LYS A 153 -13.97 -18.14 -9.69
N ARG A 154 -13.95 -19.48 -9.84
CA ARG A 154 -13.98 -20.19 -11.13
C ARG A 154 -12.93 -19.71 -12.13
N GLY A 155 -11.82 -19.19 -11.66
CA GLY A 155 -10.74 -18.63 -12.48
C GLY A 155 -11.12 -17.38 -13.27
N GLU A 156 -12.26 -16.73 -12.96
CA GLU A 156 -12.67 -15.50 -13.64
C GLU A 156 -11.61 -14.40 -13.46
N GLY A 157 -11.13 -13.87 -14.57
CA GLY A 157 -10.06 -12.86 -14.59
C GLY A 157 -8.63 -13.42 -14.43
N LEU A 158 -8.41 -14.68 -14.01
CA LEU A 158 -7.08 -15.22 -13.70
C LEU A 158 -6.12 -15.19 -14.90
N SER A 159 -6.56 -15.67 -16.06
CA SER A 159 -5.73 -15.67 -17.26
C SER A 159 -5.35 -14.27 -17.71
N ARG A 160 -6.27 -13.33 -17.55
CA ARG A 160 -6.05 -11.91 -17.85
C ARG A 160 -5.14 -11.27 -16.80
N LEU A 161 -5.32 -11.55 -15.51
CA LEU A 161 -4.44 -11.11 -14.43
C LEU A 161 -2.99 -11.54 -14.72
N LEU A 162 -2.75 -12.81 -15.03
CA LEU A 162 -1.42 -13.32 -15.35
C LEU A 162 -0.82 -12.70 -16.62
N ARG A 163 -1.64 -12.40 -17.61
CA ARG A 163 -1.19 -11.70 -18.82
C ARG A 163 -0.85 -10.25 -18.49
N TRP A 164 -1.75 -9.53 -17.82
CA TRP A 164 -1.56 -8.13 -17.50
C TRP A 164 -0.39 -7.91 -16.54
N SER A 165 -0.14 -8.82 -15.61
CA SER A 165 1.04 -8.72 -14.72
C SER A 165 2.38 -8.76 -15.46
N ARG A 166 2.41 -9.22 -16.71
CA ARG A 166 3.61 -9.29 -17.55
C ARG A 166 3.64 -8.24 -18.65
N SER A 167 2.50 -7.65 -18.97
CA SER A 167 2.38 -6.56 -19.96
C SER A 167 2.78 -5.22 -19.37
N SER A 168 2.93 -4.19 -20.19
CA SER A 168 3.04 -2.82 -19.74
C SER A 168 1.67 -2.18 -19.56
N ALA A 169 1.58 -1.14 -18.73
CA ALA A 169 0.34 -0.39 -18.54
C ALA A 169 -0.09 0.31 -19.84
N MET A 170 0.87 0.87 -20.57
CA MET A 170 0.64 1.49 -21.86
C MET A 170 0.05 0.51 -22.88
N GLU A 171 0.63 -0.69 -22.99
CA GLU A 171 0.13 -1.73 -23.90
C GLU A 171 -1.32 -2.11 -23.61
N ILE A 172 -1.68 -2.22 -22.33
CA ILE A 172 -3.05 -2.59 -21.94
C ILE A 172 -4.03 -1.48 -22.26
N LEU A 173 -3.73 -0.26 -21.80
CA LEU A 173 -4.66 0.87 -21.94
C LEU A 173 -4.88 1.28 -23.41
N SER A 174 -3.85 1.22 -24.25
CA SER A 174 -3.93 1.53 -25.69
C SER A 174 -4.82 0.56 -26.49
N ARG A 175 -5.22 -0.59 -25.92
CA ARG A 175 -6.21 -1.50 -26.53
C ARG A 175 -7.63 -0.99 -26.40
N TYR A 176 -7.88 -0.11 -25.44
CA TYR A 176 -9.21 0.40 -25.12
C TYR A 176 -9.37 1.87 -25.45
N PHE A 177 -8.32 2.66 -25.30
CA PHE A 177 -8.32 4.10 -25.47
C PHE A 177 -7.37 4.52 -26.56
N THR A 178 -7.84 5.43 -27.40
CA THR A 178 -7.04 6.08 -28.45
C THR A 178 -6.61 7.48 -28.02
N ASP A 179 -7.28 8.03 -27.02
CA ASP A 179 -7.03 9.36 -26.49
C ASP A 179 -6.13 9.27 -25.24
N TRP A 180 -5.04 10.03 -25.25
CA TRP A 180 -4.09 10.08 -24.14
C TRP A 180 -4.69 10.66 -22.86
N HIS A 181 -5.75 11.48 -22.95
CA HIS A 181 -6.47 12.00 -21.79
C HIS A 181 -7.13 10.91 -20.94
N LEU A 182 -7.36 9.72 -21.50
CA LEU A 182 -7.83 8.57 -20.76
C LEU A 182 -6.70 7.58 -20.38
N ILE A 183 -5.56 7.67 -21.05
CA ILE A 183 -4.41 6.80 -20.77
C ILE A 183 -3.57 7.37 -19.63
N MET A 184 -3.19 8.65 -19.72
CA MET A 184 -2.24 9.29 -18.83
C MET A 184 -2.67 9.33 -17.34
N PRO A 185 -3.92 9.62 -16.98
CA PRO A 185 -4.28 9.69 -15.57
C PRO A 185 -4.03 8.39 -14.80
N THR A 186 -4.16 7.24 -15.47
CA THR A 186 -3.94 5.93 -14.84
C THR A 186 -2.46 5.61 -14.68
N ILE A 187 -1.65 5.90 -15.69
CA ILE A 187 -0.22 5.58 -15.67
C ILE A 187 0.62 6.57 -14.88
N SER A 188 0.18 7.83 -14.76
CA SER A 188 0.88 8.85 -13.99
C SER A 188 0.84 8.59 -12.47
N VAL A 189 -0.18 7.89 -11.99
CA VAL A 189 -0.33 7.52 -10.57
C VAL A 189 0.31 6.16 -10.25
N GLY A 190 0.57 5.33 -11.25
CA GLY A 190 1.14 4.00 -11.11
C GLY A 190 2.66 3.95 -11.33
N PRO A 191 3.11 3.55 -12.53
CA PRO A 191 4.53 3.29 -12.79
C PRO A 191 5.43 4.49 -12.54
N THR A 192 4.99 5.69 -12.93
CA THR A 192 5.76 6.94 -12.82
C THR A 192 6.09 7.31 -11.38
N VAL A 193 5.19 7.05 -10.43
CA VAL A 193 5.45 7.28 -9.00
C VAL A 193 6.62 6.42 -8.50
N TRP A 194 6.82 5.25 -9.10
CA TRP A 194 7.91 4.34 -8.75
C TRP A 194 9.14 4.48 -9.65
N GLY A 195 9.18 5.53 -10.48
CA GLY A 195 10.30 5.77 -11.39
C GLY A 195 10.39 4.78 -12.55
N LEU A 196 9.27 4.16 -12.93
CA LEU A 196 9.18 3.22 -14.04
C LEU A 196 8.49 3.88 -15.25
N ALA A 197 9.01 3.64 -16.43
CA ALA A 197 8.32 4.06 -17.65
C ALA A 197 7.03 3.21 -17.85
N PRO A 198 5.94 3.82 -18.32
CA PRO A 198 4.64 3.15 -18.42
C PRO A 198 4.58 2.04 -19.48
N ASP A 199 5.55 1.99 -20.37
CA ASP A 199 5.77 0.94 -21.39
C ASP A 199 6.67 -0.20 -20.88
N THR A 200 7.20 -0.10 -19.64
CA THR A 200 8.00 -1.16 -19.02
C THR A 200 7.14 -2.42 -18.79
N PRO A 201 7.56 -3.61 -19.28
CA PRO A 201 6.89 -4.86 -18.97
C PRO A 201 6.81 -5.11 -17.45
N GLY A 202 5.65 -5.59 -16.99
CA GLY A 202 5.40 -5.80 -15.56
C GLY A 202 4.67 -4.65 -14.87
N THR A 203 4.46 -3.51 -15.54
CA THR A 203 3.69 -2.37 -14.99
C THR A 203 2.18 -2.47 -15.23
N GLY A 204 1.72 -3.50 -15.91
CA GLY A 204 0.34 -3.64 -16.40
C GLY A 204 -0.75 -3.61 -15.32
N MET A 205 -0.42 -3.91 -14.07
CA MET A 205 -1.39 -3.80 -12.97
C MET A 205 -1.82 -2.34 -12.71
N ALA A 206 -1.02 -1.36 -13.11
CA ALA A 206 -1.42 0.06 -13.03
C ALA A 206 -2.61 0.38 -13.94
N ALA A 207 -2.82 -0.39 -15.01
CA ALA A 207 -4.00 -0.26 -15.86
C ALA A 207 -5.33 -0.54 -15.14
N LEU A 208 -5.32 -1.09 -13.92
CA LEU A 208 -6.51 -1.31 -13.09
C LEU A 208 -7.01 -0.03 -12.37
N GLY A 209 -6.31 1.09 -12.52
CA GLY A 209 -6.60 2.32 -11.76
C GLY A 209 -8.06 2.76 -11.81
N TYR A 210 -8.70 2.78 -12.96
CA TYR A 210 -10.13 3.15 -13.06
C TYR A 210 -11.04 2.06 -12.48
N ALA A 211 -10.78 0.78 -12.78
CA ALA A 211 -11.60 -0.31 -12.28
C ALA A 211 -11.60 -0.39 -10.75
N THR A 212 -10.47 -0.14 -10.12
CA THR A 212 -10.37 -0.11 -8.64
C THR A 212 -11.15 1.06 -8.03
N ARG A 213 -11.24 2.20 -8.72
CA ARG A 213 -12.04 3.35 -8.27
C ARG A 213 -13.55 3.10 -8.29
N HIS A 214 -14.01 2.21 -9.16
CA HIS A 214 -15.42 1.78 -9.20
C HIS A 214 -15.75 0.67 -8.18
N ILE A 215 -14.73 -0.05 -7.68
CA ILE A 215 -14.92 -1.13 -6.69
C ILE A 215 -14.79 -0.60 -5.27
N ASN A 216 -13.77 0.24 -5.02
CA ASN A 216 -13.41 0.69 -3.70
C ASN A 216 -14.10 2.01 -3.35
N ARG A 217 -14.40 2.19 -2.07
CA ARG A 217 -14.76 3.50 -1.56
C ARG A 217 -13.52 4.41 -1.62
N VAL A 218 -13.68 5.56 -2.23
CA VAL A 218 -12.65 6.59 -2.27
C VAL A 218 -12.98 7.66 -1.23
N GLY A 219 -12.00 8.05 -0.43
CA GLY A 219 -12.17 9.09 0.57
C GLY A 219 -10.83 9.49 1.16
N ARG A 220 -10.81 10.68 1.75
CA ARG A 220 -9.63 11.23 2.40
C ARG A 220 -9.77 11.11 3.91
N PRO A 221 -8.75 10.61 4.62
CA PRO A 221 -8.82 10.59 6.08
C PRO A 221 -8.87 12.02 6.63
N GLN A 222 -9.83 12.27 7.50
CA GLN A 222 -9.98 13.58 8.15
C GLN A 222 -8.77 13.83 9.04
N GLY A 223 -8.11 14.96 8.84
CA GLY A 223 -6.88 15.28 9.56
C GLY A 223 -5.59 14.81 8.88
N GLY A 224 -5.70 14.25 7.68
CA GLY A 224 -4.56 13.74 6.90
C GLY A 224 -4.28 12.26 7.09
N SER A 225 -3.36 11.72 6.30
CA SER A 225 -3.04 10.28 6.29
C SER A 225 -2.49 9.76 7.61
N GLY A 226 -1.88 10.63 8.42
CA GLY A 226 -1.40 10.30 9.76
C GLY A 226 -2.51 9.81 10.68
N SER A 227 -3.75 10.24 10.48
CA SER A 227 -4.86 9.78 11.31
C SER A 227 -5.10 8.26 11.22
N LEU A 228 -4.75 7.62 10.11
CA LEU A 228 -4.76 6.16 9.99
C LEU A 228 -3.74 5.53 10.96
N THR A 229 -2.48 5.96 10.88
CA THR A 229 -1.41 5.39 11.70
C THR A 229 -1.56 5.72 13.17
N ASP A 230 -2.09 6.89 13.50
CA ASP A 230 -2.42 7.27 14.88
C ASP A 230 -3.55 6.39 15.45
N SER A 231 -4.58 6.12 14.64
CA SER A 231 -5.67 5.22 15.06
C SER A 231 -5.20 3.77 15.23
N ILE A 232 -4.32 3.27 14.36
CA ILE A 232 -3.73 1.93 14.52
C ILE A 232 -2.86 1.87 15.77
N LYS A 233 -2.05 2.91 16.03
CA LYS A 233 -1.26 3.03 17.26
C LYS A 233 -2.15 2.99 18.49
N ALA A 234 -3.22 3.77 18.51
CA ALA A 234 -4.16 3.79 19.64
C ALA A 234 -4.85 2.43 19.86
N SER A 235 -5.25 1.74 18.80
CA SER A 235 -5.77 0.37 18.87
C SER A 235 -4.74 -0.63 19.42
N PHE A 236 -3.47 -0.49 18.99
CA PHE A 236 -2.35 -1.31 19.47
C PHE A 236 -2.10 -1.09 20.97
N GLU A 237 -2.04 0.16 21.41
CA GLU A 237 -1.82 0.51 22.82
C GLU A 237 -3.00 0.08 23.70
N ALA A 238 -4.23 0.20 23.22
CA ALA A 238 -5.42 -0.28 23.91
C ALA A 238 -5.43 -1.82 24.09
N ALA A 239 -4.79 -2.55 23.17
CA ALA A 239 -4.58 -3.99 23.26
C ALA A 239 -3.37 -4.38 24.17
N GLY A 240 -2.75 -3.43 24.86
CA GLY A 240 -1.60 -3.67 25.75
C GLY A 240 -0.24 -3.58 25.08
N GLY A 241 -0.18 -3.22 23.81
CA GLY A 241 1.07 -3.01 23.08
C GLY A 241 1.82 -1.76 23.55
N LYS A 242 3.13 -1.74 23.33
CA LYS A 242 4.01 -0.62 23.73
C LYS A 242 4.67 -0.01 22.52
N VAL A 243 4.62 1.33 22.40
CA VAL A 243 5.29 2.06 21.33
C VAL A 243 6.46 2.85 21.92
N ARG A 244 7.62 2.72 21.27
CA ARG A 244 8.82 3.50 21.61
C ARG A 244 9.32 4.22 20.35
N CYS A 245 9.06 5.51 20.29
CA CYS A 245 9.57 6.42 19.25
C CYS A 245 10.92 7.03 19.65
N GLY A 246 11.60 7.67 18.70
CA GLY A 246 12.92 8.28 18.91
C GLY A 246 14.03 7.25 19.19
N SER A 247 13.81 5.99 18.85
CA SER A 247 14.69 4.89 19.19
C SER A 247 15.08 4.13 17.90
N ARG A 248 16.33 4.33 17.46
CA ARG A 248 16.84 3.69 16.24
C ARG A 248 17.43 2.32 16.56
N VAL A 249 16.97 1.29 15.90
CA VAL A 249 17.61 -0.03 15.92
C VAL A 249 18.81 -0.03 14.98
N GLU A 250 19.95 -0.53 15.44
CA GLU A 250 21.19 -0.64 14.66
C GLU A 250 21.62 -2.09 14.39
N ASN A 251 21.25 -3.02 15.28
CA ASN A 251 21.62 -4.41 15.11
C ASN A 251 20.50 -5.35 15.57
N VAL A 252 20.41 -6.50 14.91
CA VAL A 252 19.73 -7.68 15.43
C VAL A 252 20.77 -8.60 16.06
N LEU A 253 20.65 -8.87 17.35
CA LEU A 253 21.60 -9.72 18.07
C LEU A 253 21.28 -11.18 17.82
N ILE A 254 22.19 -11.87 17.18
CA ILE A 254 22.09 -13.31 16.87
C ILE A 254 23.25 -14.03 17.56
N GLN A 255 22.95 -15.07 18.30
CA GLN A 255 23.91 -15.95 18.93
C GLN A 255 23.46 -17.40 18.71
N ASP A 256 24.40 -18.26 18.27
CA ASP A 256 24.13 -19.66 17.97
C ASP A 256 22.93 -19.89 17.04
N GLY A 257 22.82 -19.03 15.99
CA GLY A 257 21.72 -19.07 15.02
C GLY A 257 20.35 -18.63 15.55
N SER A 258 20.28 -18.11 16.77
CA SER A 258 19.03 -17.67 17.41
C SER A 258 19.06 -16.18 17.72
N ILE A 259 17.92 -15.50 17.52
CA ILE A 259 17.75 -14.10 17.90
C ILE A 259 17.75 -13.99 19.42
N LYS A 260 18.51 -13.02 19.96
CA LYS A 260 18.59 -12.68 21.39
C LYS A 260 18.01 -11.31 21.70
N GLY A 261 17.84 -10.46 20.71
CA GLY A 261 17.30 -9.13 20.88
C GLY A 261 17.66 -8.18 19.76
N VAL A 262 17.42 -6.90 19.99
CA VAL A 262 17.88 -5.80 19.16
C VAL A 262 18.70 -4.83 19.98
N ARG A 263 19.71 -4.21 19.35
CA ARG A 263 20.49 -3.11 19.94
C ARG A 263 20.05 -1.80 19.34
N LEU A 264 19.83 -0.83 20.20
CA LEU A 264 19.49 0.55 19.81
C LEU A 264 20.78 1.39 19.63
N SER A 265 20.66 2.55 19.01
CA SER A 265 21.77 3.49 18.76
C SER A 265 22.37 4.09 20.05
N ASP A 266 21.64 4.11 21.14
CA ASP A 266 22.11 4.52 22.46
C ASP A 266 22.84 3.40 23.24
N GLY A 267 22.95 2.21 22.65
CA GLY A 267 23.57 1.02 23.24
C GLY A 267 22.63 0.14 24.04
N GLU A 268 21.39 0.56 24.29
CA GLU A 268 20.40 -0.25 25.00
C GLU A 268 20.08 -1.53 24.21
N ILE A 269 19.87 -2.63 24.93
CA ILE A 269 19.49 -3.91 24.36
C ILE A 269 18.09 -4.28 24.82
N ILE A 270 17.19 -4.51 23.85
CA ILE A 270 15.87 -5.05 24.10
C ILE A 270 15.88 -6.55 23.80
N THR A 271 15.75 -7.34 24.83
CA THR A 271 15.77 -8.81 24.72
C THR A 271 14.47 -9.33 24.13
N THR A 272 14.60 -10.17 23.11
CA THR A 272 13.50 -10.91 22.48
C THR A 272 14.05 -12.09 21.69
N GLN A 273 13.19 -13.07 21.42
CA GLN A 273 13.49 -14.18 20.51
C GLN A 273 12.88 -14.02 19.13
N LYS A 274 12.03 -12.99 18.93
CA LYS A 274 11.31 -12.75 17.66
C LYS A 274 11.36 -11.27 17.29
N VAL A 275 11.88 -11.01 16.11
CA VAL A 275 11.93 -9.67 15.54
C VAL A 275 11.15 -9.64 14.23
N VAL A 276 10.22 -8.71 14.13
CA VAL A 276 9.53 -8.38 12.89
C VAL A 276 10.09 -7.06 12.37
N ALA A 277 10.79 -7.09 11.25
CA ALA A 277 11.35 -5.90 10.63
C ALA A 277 10.39 -5.38 9.55
N ALA A 278 9.73 -4.26 9.83
CA ALA A 278 8.83 -3.56 8.91
C ALA A 278 9.52 -2.30 8.31
N CYS A 279 10.75 -2.50 7.86
CA CYS A 279 11.62 -1.47 7.29
C CYS A 279 12.36 -2.04 6.07
N ASP A 280 13.28 -1.25 5.49
CA ASP A 280 14.03 -1.66 4.30
C ASP A 280 14.76 -3.00 4.53
N PRO A 281 14.47 -4.04 3.73
CA PRO A 281 15.12 -5.34 3.83
C PRO A 281 16.65 -5.27 3.66
N LYS A 282 17.15 -4.32 2.87
CA LYS A 282 18.58 -4.13 2.68
C LYS A 282 19.26 -3.73 4.00
N ARG A 283 18.66 -2.78 4.73
CA ARG A 283 19.12 -2.40 6.07
C ARG A 283 19.16 -3.59 7.02
N VAL A 284 18.10 -4.39 7.02
CA VAL A 284 18.02 -5.57 7.90
C VAL A 284 19.09 -6.60 7.57
N PHE A 285 19.12 -7.04 6.30
CA PHE A 285 19.95 -8.18 5.91
C PHE A 285 21.41 -7.83 5.59
N VAL A 286 21.72 -6.58 5.29
CA VAL A 286 23.10 -6.16 4.98
C VAL A 286 23.76 -5.48 6.16
N GLU A 287 23.02 -4.65 6.91
CA GLU A 287 23.59 -3.82 7.96
C GLU A 287 23.41 -4.42 9.37
N TRP A 288 22.23 -5.01 9.69
CA TRP A 288 21.88 -5.38 11.07
C TRP A 288 22.17 -6.83 11.44
N VAL A 289 22.07 -7.77 10.49
CA VAL A 289 22.14 -9.21 10.77
C VAL A 289 23.59 -9.75 10.74
N GLY A 290 24.55 -8.99 10.18
CA GLY A 290 25.95 -9.42 10.05
C GLY A 290 26.12 -10.50 8.97
N GLU A 291 26.12 -11.78 9.36
CA GLU A 291 26.19 -12.89 8.39
C GLU A 291 24.80 -13.20 7.80
N THR A 292 24.55 -12.67 6.61
CA THR A 292 23.29 -12.90 5.90
C THR A 292 23.35 -14.17 5.06
N PRO A 293 22.35 -15.07 5.17
CA PRO A 293 22.25 -16.24 4.31
C PRO A 293 22.33 -15.86 2.82
N ARG A 294 23.12 -16.58 2.02
CA ARG A 294 23.34 -16.29 0.59
C ARG A 294 22.07 -16.03 -0.20
N LYS A 295 21.00 -16.78 0.11
CA LYS A 295 19.69 -16.63 -0.56
C LYS A 295 19.04 -15.28 -0.26
N ALA A 296 19.04 -14.86 1.00
CA ALA A 296 18.49 -13.57 1.41
C ALA A 296 19.31 -12.41 0.84
N ARG A 297 20.64 -12.51 0.88
CA ARG A 297 21.53 -11.51 0.29
C ARG A 297 21.29 -11.34 -1.22
N LYS A 298 21.21 -12.45 -1.97
CA LYS A 298 20.88 -12.40 -3.40
C LYS A 298 19.54 -11.73 -3.68
N MET A 299 18.52 -12.00 -2.86
CA MET A 299 17.20 -11.35 -3.00
C MET A 299 17.26 -9.85 -2.76
N VAL A 300 18.02 -9.41 -1.75
CA VAL A 300 18.18 -7.99 -1.43
C VAL A 300 19.01 -7.26 -2.47
N ASP A 301 20.09 -7.89 -2.98
CA ASP A 301 20.96 -7.31 -4.02
C ASP A 301 20.21 -7.16 -5.36
N THR A 302 19.24 -8.05 -5.66
CA THR A 302 18.43 -8.00 -6.88
C THR A 302 17.19 -7.12 -6.75
N ALA A 303 16.73 -6.82 -5.54
CA ALA A 303 15.65 -5.88 -5.32
C ALA A 303 16.14 -4.48 -5.69
N ALA A 304 15.41 -3.79 -6.56
CA ALA A 304 15.64 -2.37 -6.80
C ALA A 304 15.55 -1.67 -5.45
N SER A 305 16.69 -1.27 -4.91
CA SER A 305 16.70 -0.46 -3.71
C SER A 305 16.11 0.90 -4.08
N SER A 306 14.86 1.14 -3.71
CA SER A 306 14.45 2.51 -3.51
C SER A 306 15.38 3.05 -2.43
N SER A 307 16.42 3.76 -2.85
CA SER A 307 17.30 4.46 -1.93
C SER A 307 16.46 5.52 -1.22
N SER A 308 15.82 5.13 -0.12
CA SER A 308 15.42 6.09 0.87
C SER A 308 16.72 6.62 1.49
N ARG A 309 17.36 7.54 0.78
CA ARG A 309 18.34 8.40 1.42
C ARG A 309 17.60 9.10 2.55
N GLU A 310 18.21 9.08 3.70
CA GLU A 310 17.78 9.76 4.90
C GLU A 310 17.27 11.18 4.56
N TYR A 311 16.03 11.44 4.91
CA TYR A 311 15.51 12.78 5.12
C TYR A 311 15.49 13.03 6.62
#